data_839fc5271bbdf0bee8c75db1c9f25332
#
_entry.id   839fc5271bbdf0bee8c75db1c9f25332
#
_cell.length_a   1.000
_cell.length_b   1.000
_cell.length_c   1.000
_cell.angle_alpha   90.00
_cell.angle_beta   90.00
_cell.angle_gamma   90.00
#
_symmetry.space_group_name_H-M   'P 1'
#
loop_
_entity.id
_entity.type
_entity.pdbx_description
1 polymer ?
#
loop_
_entity_poly.entity_id
_entity_poly.type
_entity_poly.pdbx_seq_one_letter_code
_entity_poly.pdbx_strand_id
1 'polypeptide(L)'
;MNALFSSTSRFSFSALALAAMLAGCAGGPRYEQPATAASANWKEQKAAEGWLPAAPADALDRGEWWKLFGDATLDGLAGRVQVSNQNIAAAVANYTQAQALVRGERAALFPSVSLDGSGKRSGTVGGSSTSSPSNSFSASLGASWTPDVWGRLREAVSSAQANAQASEADLAAARLSAIGDLATNYFSLREADAEIVLLDETIQGYQRAFDITSNRYAAGIAAQTDVLQAQTQLVNAKAERVGLQRTRATYEHAIAALIGVAPADFSLPAAQWTPTVPGVPLGVPSTLLQRRPDIAAAERSVAAANAQIGIARAAYFPNISLTASVGSSNVSRVKDLFSSSNTLWGLGLSVAQVVFDAGAIAANVDSAKAGYESSVARYRQTVLTAFQAVEDQLTASATLAQQEGLRREASAAADKTEQQLLNRYRAGQVSYTDVVTAQAAALSARRTLVQLQVNRQTTAIALIQAMGGGWQAGWMDGAAQAQPATSPATR
;
A
#
# COMPACT_ATOMS: atom_id res chain seq x y z
N MET A 1 37.43 -12.63 68.03
CA MET A 1 37.60 -12.63 66.56
C MET A 1 36.33 -13.19 65.89
N ASN A 2 35.12 -12.59 66.04
CA ASN A 2 33.87 -13.05 65.39
C ASN A 2 32.80 -11.94 65.33
N ALA A 3 33.12 -10.75 64.82
CA ALA A 3 32.13 -9.71 64.67
C ALA A 3 32.17 -8.89 63.35
N LEU A 4 32.94 -9.33 62.34
CA LEU A 4 33.10 -8.57 61.07
C LEU A 4 32.46 -9.21 59.82
N PHE A 5 31.83 -10.40 59.94
CA PHE A 5 31.27 -11.13 58.77
C PHE A 5 29.76 -10.95 58.55
N SER A 6 29.01 -10.21 59.39
CA SER A 6 27.54 -10.16 59.27
C SER A 6 27.01 -8.88 58.60
N SER A 7 27.80 -7.85 58.30
CA SER A 7 27.31 -6.61 57.68
C SER A 7 27.31 -6.62 56.16
N THR A 8 28.19 -7.37 55.52
CA THR A 8 28.28 -7.40 54.04
C THR A 8 27.14 -8.17 53.37
N SER A 9 26.58 -9.21 54.02
CA SER A 9 25.47 -9.98 53.46
C SER A 9 24.13 -9.21 53.45
N ARG A 10 23.91 -8.34 54.38
CA ARG A 10 22.67 -7.50 54.44
C ARG A 10 22.68 -6.42 53.37
N PHE A 11 23.81 -5.81 53.05
CA PHE A 11 23.94 -4.82 51.97
C PHE A 11 23.73 -5.45 50.59
N SER A 12 24.22 -6.67 50.35
CA SER A 12 24.05 -7.41 49.09
C SER A 12 22.59 -7.82 48.85
N PHE A 13 21.86 -8.25 49.89
CA PHE A 13 20.42 -8.60 49.74
C PHE A 13 19.55 -7.36 49.55
N SER A 14 19.85 -6.25 50.21
CA SER A 14 19.10 -4.98 49.98
C SER A 14 19.36 -4.41 48.58
N ALA A 15 20.58 -4.48 48.06
CA ALA A 15 20.90 -4.05 46.70
C ALA A 15 20.24 -4.95 45.64
N LEU A 16 20.18 -6.25 45.87
CA LEU A 16 19.50 -7.21 44.95
C LEU A 16 17.98 -7.02 44.98
N ALA A 17 17.38 -6.78 46.16
CA ALA A 17 15.95 -6.47 46.28
C ALA A 17 15.58 -5.14 45.64
N LEU A 18 16.44 -4.10 45.79
CA LEU A 18 16.25 -2.81 45.14
C LEU A 18 16.39 -2.94 43.59
N ALA A 19 17.35 -3.70 43.10
CA ALA A 19 17.51 -4.01 41.69
C ALA A 19 16.33 -4.82 41.13
N ALA A 20 15.77 -5.77 41.87
CA ALA A 20 14.59 -6.55 41.46
C ALA A 20 13.31 -5.68 41.46
N MET A 21 13.13 -4.76 42.41
CA MET A 21 12.02 -3.79 42.41
C MET A 21 12.14 -2.80 41.23
N LEU A 22 13.33 -2.37 40.85
CA LEU A 22 13.59 -1.49 39.72
C LEU A 22 13.32 -2.17 38.37
N ALA A 23 13.58 -3.48 38.26
CA ALA A 23 13.35 -4.23 37.03
C ALA A 23 11.86 -4.49 36.73
N GLY A 24 10.99 -4.49 37.75
CA GLY A 24 9.54 -4.74 37.56
C GLY A 24 8.72 -3.54 37.12
N CYS A 25 9.23 -2.31 37.27
CA CYS A 25 8.47 -1.08 36.99
C CYS A 25 8.79 -0.40 35.64
N ALA A 26 9.76 -0.91 34.89
CA ALA A 26 10.33 -0.23 33.72
C ALA A 26 10.02 -0.95 32.42
N GLY A 27 8.78 -0.98 32.03
CA GLY A 27 8.36 -1.50 30.71
C GLY A 27 7.08 -0.85 30.25
N GLY A 28 7.00 -0.57 28.94
CA GLY A 28 5.74 -0.23 28.30
C GLY A 28 4.71 -1.38 28.46
N PRO A 29 3.43 -1.13 28.18
CA PRO A 29 2.44 -2.21 28.16
C PRO A 29 2.83 -3.21 27.07
N ARG A 30 2.77 -4.52 27.42
CA ARG A 30 3.01 -5.57 26.42
C ARG A 30 2.02 -5.40 25.29
N TYR A 31 2.54 -5.39 24.06
CA TYR A 31 1.68 -5.35 22.91
C TYR A 31 0.88 -6.64 22.76
N GLU A 32 -0.42 -6.51 22.58
CA GLU A 32 -1.33 -7.59 22.21
C GLU A 32 -2.15 -7.12 21.02
N GLN A 33 -2.26 -7.99 20.01
CA GLN A 33 -3.04 -7.65 18.82
C GLN A 33 -4.51 -7.45 19.21
N PRO A 34 -5.13 -6.30 18.84
CA PRO A 34 -6.51 -6.04 19.17
C PRO A 34 -7.45 -7.06 18.53
N ALA A 35 -8.39 -7.57 19.32
CA ALA A 35 -9.40 -8.47 18.79
C ALA A 35 -10.30 -7.75 17.76
N THR A 36 -10.56 -8.43 16.66
CA THR A 36 -11.48 -7.99 15.60
C THR A 36 -12.60 -9.03 15.45
N ALA A 37 -13.81 -8.56 15.20
CA ALA A 37 -14.93 -9.46 14.87
C ALA A 37 -14.71 -9.98 13.44
N ALA A 38 -14.42 -11.28 13.29
CA ALA A 38 -14.40 -11.95 12.01
C ALA A 38 -15.59 -12.92 11.94
N SER A 39 -16.40 -12.85 10.87
CA SER A 39 -17.46 -13.80 10.60
C SER A 39 -16.86 -15.16 10.24
N ALA A 40 -17.53 -16.26 10.57
CA ALA A 40 -17.06 -17.60 10.21
C ALA A 40 -17.17 -17.87 8.71
N ASN A 41 -18.14 -17.27 8.04
CA ASN A 41 -18.42 -17.45 6.62
C ASN A 41 -18.78 -16.11 5.98
N TRP A 42 -18.60 -16.03 4.66
CA TRP A 42 -19.13 -14.92 3.86
C TRP A 42 -20.65 -15.02 3.77
N LYS A 43 -21.34 -13.87 3.82
CA LYS A 43 -22.79 -13.82 3.72
C LYS A 43 -23.29 -14.26 2.33
N GLU A 44 -22.58 -13.82 1.30
CA GLU A 44 -22.94 -14.06 -0.10
C GLU A 44 -22.38 -15.38 -0.65
N GLN A 45 -21.70 -16.18 0.19
CA GLN A 45 -21.18 -17.51 -0.15
C GLN A 45 -22.30 -18.57 -0.13
N LYS A 46 -23.44 -18.28 -0.71
CA LYS A 46 -24.37 -19.34 -1.12
C LYS A 46 -23.74 -20.00 -2.34
N ALA A 47 -23.46 -21.32 -2.21
CA ALA A 47 -22.86 -22.14 -3.23
C ALA A 47 -23.42 -21.83 -4.63
N ALA A 48 -22.75 -20.95 -5.37
CA ALA A 48 -22.95 -20.89 -6.80
C ALA A 48 -22.34 -22.17 -7.36
N GLU A 49 -23.11 -22.95 -8.13
CA GLU A 49 -22.62 -24.11 -8.85
C GLU A 49 -21.37 -23.68 -9.64
N GLY A 50 -20.23 -24.30 -9.36
CA GLY A 50 -18.91 -23.96 -9.95
C GLY A 50 -17.89 -23.37 -8.97
N TRP A 51 -18.25 -23.06 -7.74
CA TRP A 51 -17.30 -22.66 -6.69
C TRP A 51 -16.78 -23.91 -5.99
N LEU A 52 -15.55 -24.29 -6.27
CA LEU A 52 -14.85 -25.34 -5.53
C LEU A 52 -14.55 -24.78 -4.11
N PRO A 53 -14.83 -25.55 -3.02
CA PRO A 53 -14.24 -25.23 -1.73
C PRO A 53 -12.75 -25.03 -1.94
N ALA A 54 -12.16 -24.01 -1.34
CA ALA A 54 -10.73 -23.81 -1.40
C ALA A 54 -10.05 -25.08 -0.87
N ALA A 55 -9.70 -25.99 -1.76
CA ALA A 55 -8.65 -26.93 -1.48
C ALA A 55 -7.43 -26.10 -1.07
N PRO A 56 -6.59 -26.55 -0.11
CA PRO A 56 -5.37 -25.83 0.25
C PRO A 56 -4.45 -25.80 -0.97
N ALA A 57 -4.75 -24.94 -1.92
CA ALA A 57 -3.88 -24.56 -3.03
C ALA A 57 -2.85 -23.55 -2.53
N ASP A 58 -2.31 -23.80 -1.33
CA ASP A 58 -1.26 -23.01 -0.70
C ASP A 58 0.07 -23.09 -1.46
N ALA A 59 0.15 -23.96 -2.45
CA ALA A 59 1.32 -24.17 -3.30
C ALA A 59 1.30 -23.38 -4.63
N LEU A 60 0.21 -22.70 -4.99
CA LEU A 60 0.24 -21.78 -6.13
C LEU A 60 1.04 -20.54 -5.72
N ASP A 61 2.12 -20.27 -6.47
CA ASP A 61 2.94 -19.08 -6.35
C ASP A 61 2.06 -17.84 -6.59
N ARG A 62 1.53 -17.29 -5.49
CA ARG A 62 0.46 -16.29 -5.47
C ARG A 62 0.97 -14.89 -5.81
N GLY A 63 2.27 -14.76 -6.10
CA GLY A 63 2.89 -13.50 -6.48
C GLY A 63 2.38 -12.97 -7.84
N GLU A 64 2.01 -13.86 -8.76
CA GLU A 64 1.68 -13.52 -10.15
C GLU A 64 0.21 -13.82 -10.49
N TRP A 65 -0.72 -13.34 -9.67
CA TRP A 65 -2.16 -13.60 -9.79
C TRP A 65 -2.75 -13.21 -11.17
N TRP A 66 -2.15 -12.25 -11.88
CA TRP A 66 -2.58 -11.83 -13.21
C TRP A 66 -2.45 -12.94 -14.27
N LYS A 67 -1.59 -13.92 -14.05
CA LYS A 67 -1.46 -15.11 -14.93
C LYS A 67 -2.73 -15.97 -14.98
N LEU A 68 -3.64 -15.82 -13.99
CA LEU A 68 -4.94 -16.50 -14.02
C LEU A 68 -5.80 -16.09 -15.23
N PHE A 69 -5.54 -14.92 -15.82
CA PHE A 69 -6.24 -14.45 -17.01
C PHE A 69 -5.70 -15.07 -18.31
N GLY A 70 -4.55 -15.73 -18.30
CA GLY A 70 -3.95 -16.43 -19.44
C GLY A 70 -3.53 -15.50 -20.60
N ASP A 71 -3.21 -14.24 -20.33
CA ASP A 71 -2.83 -13.24 -21.32
C ASP A 71 -1.35 -12.90 -21.24
N ALA A 72 -0.55 -13.35 -22.21
CA ALA A 72 0.89 -13.16 -22.25
C ALA A 72 1.30 -11.67 -22.38
N THR A 73 0.44 -10.82 -22.95
CA THR A 73 0.70 -9.38 -23.04
C THR A 73 0.56 -8.73 -21.67
N LEU A 74 -0.50 -9.09 -20.93
CA LEU A 74 -0.70 -8.65 -19.56
C LEU A 74 0.47 -9.12 -18.67
N ASP A 75 0.92 -10.36 -18.82
CA ASP A 75 2.06 -10.91 -18.08
C ASP A 75 3.34 -10.08 -18.28
N GLY A 76 3.64 -9.77 -19.55
CA GLY A 76 4.80 -8.93 -19.88
C GLY A 76 4.70 -7.50 -19.33
N LEU A 77 3.52 -6.90 -19.38
CA LEU A 77 3.29 -5.56 -18.83
C LEU A 77 3.38 -5.55 -17.28
N ALA A 78 2.83 -6.56 -16.61
CA ALA A 78 2.89 -6.70 -15.17
C ALA A 78 4.34 -6.82 -14.67
N GLY A 79 5.19 -7.59 -15.37
CA GLY A 79 6.61 -7.66 -15.09
C GLY A 79 7.31 -6.29 -15.19
N ARG A 80 6.94 -5.47 -16.18
CA ARG A 80 7.48 -4.09 -16.33
C ARG A 80 7.01 -3.17 -15.20
N VAL A 81 5.76 -3.25 -14.76
CA VAL A 81 5.25 -2.47 -13.62
C VAL A 81 6.07 -2.75 -12.36
N GLN A 82 6.39 -4.01 -12.07
CA GLN A 82 7.17 -4.38 -10.89
C GLN A 82 8.56 -3.74 -10.86
N VAL A 83 9.16 -3.50 -12.01
CA VAL A 83 10.53 -2.97 -12.13
C VAL A 83 10.57 -1.45 -12.27
N SER A 84 9.64 -0.87 -13.02
CA SER A 84 9.75 0.51 -13.52
C SER A 84 8.70 1.49 -12.97
N ASN A 85 7.72 1.00 -12.19
CA ASN A 85 6.67 1.86 -11.66
C ASN A 85 7.23 2.82 -10.60
N GLN A 86 7.01 4.13 -10.79
CA GLN A 86 7.57 5.17 -9.92
C GLN A 86 6.91 5.21 -8.54
N ASN A 87 5.64 4.81 -8.41
CA ASN A 87 4.98 4.69 -7.10
C ASN A 87 5.57 3.53 -6.28
N ILE A 88 5.89 2.40 -6.94
CA ILE A 88 6.59 1.29 -6.30
C ILE A 88 8.00 1.73 -5.89
N ALA A 89 8.73 2.44 -6.75
CA ALA A 89 10.05 2.98 -6.43
C ALA A 89 10.01 3.92 -5.22
N ALA A 90 9.00 4.80 -5.13
CA ALA A 90 8.79 5.66 -3.98
C ALA A 90 8.50 4.85 -2.70
N ALA A 91 7.68 3.81 -2.78
CA ALA A 91 7.39 2.92 -1.65
C ALA A 91 8.64 2.16 -1.17
N VAL A 92 9.51 1.69 -2.09
CA VAL A 92 10.82 1.09 -1.76
C VAL A 92 11.71 2.09 -1.03
N ALA A 93 11.76 3.34 -1.50
CA ALA A 93 12.54 4.39 -0.84
C ALA A 93 12.01 4.70 0.57
N ASN A 94 10.69 4.77 0.76
CA ASN A 94 10.06 4.96 2.06
C ASN A 94 10.39 3.80 3.03
N TYR A 95 10.33 2.56 2.57
CA TYR A 95 10.74 1.40 3.37
C TYR A 95 12.23 1.47 3.75
N THR A 96 13.10 1.82 2.80
CA THR A 96 14.54 2.01 3.06
C THR A 96 14.79 3.12 4.09
N GLN A 97 14.05 4.22 4.01
CA GLN A 97 14.08 5.31 4.99
C GLN A 97 13.65 4.82 6.39
N ALA A 98 12.55 4.07 6.47
CA ALA A 98 12.07 3.51 7.74
C ALA A 98 13.11 2.57 8.37
N GLN A 99 13.77 1.72 7.58
CA GLN A 99 14.89 0.90 8.05
C GLN A 99 16.09 1.73 8.55
N ALA A 100 16.38 2.86 7.90
CA ALA A 100 17.44 3.76 8.38
C ALA A 100 17.09 4.40 9.73
N LEU A 101 15.82 4.76 9.94
CA LEU A 101 15.33 5.27 11.23
C LEU A 101 15.48 4.23 12.35
N VAL A 102 15.19 2.94 12.08
CA VAL A 102 15.46 1.86 13.04
C VAL A 102 16.95 1.81 13.43
N ARG A 103 17.86 1.96 12.46
CA ARG A 103 19.30 2.02 12.77
C ARG A 103 19.66 3.25 13.60
N GLY A 104 19.03 4.41 13.32
CA GLY A 104 19.18 5.64 14.10
C GLY A 104 18.75 5.45 15.56
N GLU A 105 17.56 4.89 15.80
CA GLU A 105 17.08 4.61 17.16
C GLU A 105 17.94 3.58 17.89
N ARG A 106 18.42 2.55 17.19
CA ARG A 106 19.38 1.59 17.77
C ARG A 106 20.71 2.23 18.15
N ALA A 107 21.19 3.19 17.37
CA ALA A 107 22.42 3.91 17.68
C ALA A 107 22.33 4.70 18.99
N ALA A 108 21.14 5.20 19.35
CA ALA A 108 20.90 5.89 20.61
C ALA A 108 21.09 5.01 21.86
N LEU A 109 21.11 3.68 21.73
CA LEU A 109 21.43 2.74 22.81
C LEU A 109 22.92 2.74 23.17
N PHE A 110 23.80 3.27 22.34
CA PHE A 110 25.25 3.28 22.49
C PHE A 110 25.79 4.68 22.79
N PRO A 111 26.98 4.78 23.38
CA PRO A 111 27.63 6.04 23.59
C PRO A 111 27.91 6.78 22.29
N SER A 112 27.74 8.11 22.29
CA SER A 112 28.25 8.99 21.25
C SER A 112 29.59 9.57 21.66
N VAL A 113 30.51 9.69 20.68
CA VAL A 113 31.82 10.31 20.88
C VAL A 113 31.93 11.49 19.95
N SER A 114 32.27 12.67 20.48
CA SER A 114 32.47 13.90 19.74
C SER A 114 33.88 14.46 19.97
N LEU A 115 34.40 15.10 18.94
CA LEU A 115 35.61 15.91 19.02
C LEU A 115 35.20 17.37 18.84
N ASP A 116 35.41 18.16 19.87
CA ASP A 116 35.05 19.56 19.89
C ASP A 116 36.30 20.43 19.89
N GLY A 117 36.35 21.45 19.03
CA GLY A 117 37.41 22.41 18.95
C GLY A 117 36.86 23.83 18.93
N SER A 118 37.40 24.73 19.75
CA SER A 118 36.99 26.13 19.69
C SER A 118 38.17 27.08 19.84
N GLY A 119 38.08 28.26 19.20
CA GLY A 119 38.97 29.36 19.35
C GLY A 119 38.18 30.65 19.59
N LYS A 120 38.48 31.36 20.66
CA LYS A 120 37.84 32.62 21.04
C LYS A 120 38.88 33.70 21.29
N ARG A 121 38.66 34.89 20.77
CA ARG A 121 39.39 36.11 21.12
C ARG A 121 38.40 37.09 21.78
N SER A 122 38.71 37.53 22.98
CA SER A 122 37.85 38.44 23.73
C SER A 122 38.68 39.66 24.22
N GLY A 123 38.04 40.81 24.27
CA GLY A 123 38.59 42.05 24.74
C GLY A 123 37.48 43.02 25.13
N THR A 124 37.76 44.00 25.94
CA THR A 124 36.81 45.05 26.37
C THR A 124 36.84 46.20 25.38
N VAL A 125 35.66 46.68 25.00
CA VAL A 125 35.49 47.86 24.15
C VAL A 125 35.05 49.02 25.08
N GLY A 126 35.90 50.05 25.27
CA GLY A 126 35.50 51.27 25.96
C GLY A 126 35.49 51.20 27.49
N GLY A 127 36.64 51.01 28.11
CA GLY A 127 36.77 51.13 29.58
C GLY A 127 38.22 51.49 29.89
N SER A 128 38.44 52.19 31.03
CA SER A 128 39.78 52.60 31.51
C SER A 128 40.65 51.44 32.03
N SER A 129 40.25 50.20 31.78
CA SER A 129 41.00 49.01 32.19
C SER A 129 41.92 48.55 31.05
N THR A 130 43.24 48.45 31.33
CA THR A 130 44.32 47.98 30.47
C THR A 130 44.27 46.47 30.18
N SER A 131 43.15 45.86 30.05
CA SER A 131 43.05 44.43 29.72
C SER A 131 43.28 44.22 28.22
N SER A 132 44.46 43.69 27.88
CA SER A 132 44.79 43.27 26.52
C SER A 132 43.86 42.18 26.04
N PRO A 133 43.48 42.16 24.73
CA PRO A 133 42.69 41.07 24.18
C PRO A 133 43.34 39.70 24.46
N SER A 134 42.55 38.76 24.97
CA SER A 134 42.99 37.39 25.27
C SER A 134 42.50 36.42 24.22
N ASN A 135 43.35 35.49 23.85
CA ASN A 135 42.97 34.33 23.04
C ASN A 135 42.71 33.14 23.96
N SER A 136 41.69 32.35 23.64
CA SER A 136 41.39 31.10 24.34
C SER A 136 41.09 30.02 23.29
N PHE A 137 41.85 28.95 23.38
CA PHE A 137 41.67 27.78 22.52
C PHE A 137 41.30 26.58 23.38
N SER A 138 40.42 25.71 22.88
CA SER A 138 40.10 24.44 23.52
C SER A 138 39.97 23.35 22.46
N ALA A 139 40.35 22.13 22.82
CA ALA A 139 40.15 20.93 22.06
C ALA A 139 39.86 19.80 23.03
N SER A 140 38.73 19.12 22.87
CA SER A 140 38.31 18.03 23.74
C SER A 140 37.63 16.91 23.00
N LEU A 141 37.94 15.68 23.41
CA LEU A 141 37.19 14.49 23.04
C LEU A 141 36.16 14.22 24.13
N GLY A 142 34.90 14.26 23.79
CA GLY A 142 33.77 14.00 24.68
C GLY A 142 33.08 12.68 24.35
N ALA A 143 32.63 11.97 25.35
CA ALA A 143 31.71 10.86 25.20
C ALA A 143 30.46 11.09 26.06
N SER A 144 29.29 10.79 25.55
CA SER A 144 28.04 10.85 26.28
C SER A 144 27.20 9.60 26.05
N TRP A 145 26.57 9.12 27.09
CA TRP A 145 25.72 7.93 27.04
C TRP A 145 24.58 8.02 28.05
N THR A 146 23.38 7.70 27.59
CA THR A 146 22.20 7.57 28.45
C THR A 146 21.82 6.10 28.52
N PRO A 147 22.21 5.36 29.57
CA PRO A 147 21.86 3.95 29.71
C PRO A 147 20.34 3.79 29.81
N ASP A 148 19.80 2.85 29.03
CA ASP A 148 18.34 2.63 28.96
C ASP A 148 17.85 1.77 30.12
N VAL A 149 17.88 2.32 31.34
CA VAL A 149 17.45 1.62 32.56
C VAL A 149 15.93 1.38 32.53
N TRP A 150 15.19 2.36 32.05
CA TRP A 150 13.72 2.40 32.10
C TRP A 150 13.04 1.91 30.83
N GLY A 151 13.77 1.51 29.81
CA GLY A 151 13.26 0.97 28.56
C GLY A 151 12.79 2.01 27.54
N ARG A 152 12.98 3.32 27.79
CA ARG A 152 12.58 4.38 26.85
C ARG A 152 13.18 4.23 25.45
N LEU A 153 14.48 3.95 25.38
CA LEU A 153 15.17 3.80 24.10
C LEU A 153 14.82 2.48 23.43
N ARG A 154 14.63 1.40 24.18
CA ARG A 154 14.14 0.12 23.66
C ARG A 154 12.72 0.24 23.08
N GLU A 155 11.84 0.98 23.74
CA GLU A 155 10.50 1.26 23.22
C GLU A 155 10.55 2.16 21.98
N ALA A 156 11.49 3.11 21.88
CA ALA A 156 11.70 3.90 20.68
C ALA A 156 12.15 3.02 19.50
N VAL A 157 13.08 2.08 19.75
CA VAL A 157 13.48 1.07 18.75
C VAL A 157 12.29 0.20 18.35
N SER A 158 11.47 -0.26 19.30
CA SER A 158 10.28 -1.08 19.02
C SER A 158 9.27 -0.32 18.18
N SER A 159 9.01 0.96 18.49
CA SER A 159 8.14 1.82 17.69
C SER A 159 8.67 2.00 16.25
N ALA A 160 9.97 2.28 16.10
CA ALA A 160 10.61 2.42 14.79
C ALA A 160 10.56 1.11 13.98
N GLN A 161 10.77 -0.05 14.63
CA GLN A 161 10.66 -1.36 13.98
C GLN A 161 9.23 -1.64 13.51
N ALA A 162 8.22 -1.36 14.32
CA ALA A 162 6.82 -1.50 13.93
C ALA A 162 6.47 -0.59 12.75
N ASN A 163 6.96 0.65 12.73
CA ASN A 163 6.80 1.57 11.60
C ASN A 163 7.51 1.06 10.33
N ALA A 164 8.69 0.46 10.45
CA ALA A 164 9.37 -0.14 9.29
C ALA A 164 8.60 -1.35 8.74
N GLN A 165 8.01 -2.17 9.60
CA GLN A 165 7.14 -3.29 9.19
C GLN A 165 5.84 -2.78 8.54
N ALA A 166 5.25 -1.68 9.05
CA ALA A 166 4.11 -1.03 8.40
C ALA A 166 4.48 -0.56 6.99
N SER A 167 5.63 0.10 6.83
CA SER A 167 6.12 0.58 5.53
C SER A 167 6.44 -0.56 4.54
N GLU A 168 6.87 -1.74 5.03
CA GLU A 168 7.04 -2.94 4.21
C GLU A 168 5.69 -3.44 3.68
N ALA A 169 4.67 -3.46 4.53
CA ALA A 169 3.31 -3.83 4.14
C ALA A 169 2.72 -2.79 3.16
N ASP A 170 2.97 -1.49 3.36
CA ASP A 170 2.58 -0.43 2.42
C ASP A 170 3.23 -0.60 1.05
N LEU A 171 4.49 -1.05 0.98
CA LEU A 171 5.15 -1.41 -0.28
C LEU A 171 4.44 -2.58 -0.98
N ALA A 172 4.03 -3.60 -0.22
CA ALA A 172 3.27 -4.71 -0.78
C ALA A 172 1.89 -4.26 -1.30
N ALA A 173 1.21 -3.36 -0.56
CA ALA A 173 -0.05 -2.75 -1.00
C ALA A 173 0.12 -1.92 -2.28
N ALA A 174 1.18 -1.15 -2.38
CA ALA A 174 1.48 -0.35 -3.57
C ALA A 174 1.71 -1.23 -4.82
N ARG A 175 2.42 -2.36 -4.67
CA ARG A 175 2.61 -3.35 -5.74
C ARG A 175 1.28 -3.96 -6.19
N LEU A 176 0.46 -4.40 -5.24
CA LEU A 176 -0.84 -4.99 -5.52
C LEU A 176 -1.76 -4.00 -6.25
N SER A 177 -1.81 -2.75 -5.78
CA SER A 177 -2.59 -1.68 -6.42
C SER A 177 -2.10 -1.39 -7.83
N ALA A 178 -0.80 -1.18 -8.03
CA ALA A 178 -0.24 -0.84 -9.34
C ALA A 178 -0.50 -1.92 -10.40
N ILE A 179 -0.43 -3.21 -10.01
CA ILE A 179 -0.74 -4.32 -10.93
C ILE A 179 -2.24 -4.42 -11.17
N GLY A 180 -3.09 -4.18 -10.16
CA GLY A 180 -4.54 -4.15 -10.34
C GLY A 180 -5.00 -3.01 -11.24
N ASP A 181 -4.40 -1.83 -11.09
CA ASP A 181 -4.65 -0.68 -11.96
C ASP A 181 -4.20 -0.97 -13.40
N LEU A 182 -3.03 -1.64 -13.58
CA LEU A 182 -2.59 -2.10 -14.90
C LEU A 182 -3.61 -3.04 -15.53
N ALA A 183 -4.03 -4.10 -14.82
CA ALA A 183 -4.95 -5.09 -15.35
C ALA A 183 -6.31 -4.48 -15.70
N THR A 184 -6.81 -3.56 -14.87
CA THR A 184 -8.06 -2.84 -15.12
C THR A 184 -7.95 -1.97 -16.37
N ASN A 185 -6.89 -1.15 -16.52
CA ASN A 185 -6.69 -0.34 -17.71
C ASN A 185 -6.46 -1.19 -18.96
N TYR A 186 -5.76 -2.32 -18.82
CA TYR A 186 -5.53 -3.25 -19.93
C TYR A 186 -6.83 -3.84 -20.46
N PHE A 187 -7.71 -4.37 -19.59
CA PHE A 187 -8.99 -4.93 -20.05
C PHE A 187 -9.95 -3.85 -20.55
N SER A 188 -9.92 -2.64 -19.98
CA SER A 188 -10.68 -1.50 -20.52
C SER A 188 -10.16 -1.05 -21.91
N LEU A 189 -8.85 -1.16 -22.16
CA LEU A 189 -8.29 -0.94 -23.49
C LEU A 189 -8.77 -2.03 -24.46
N ARG A 190 -8.79 -3.29 -24.05
CA ARG A 190 -9.30 -4.41 -24.87
C ARG A 190 -10.81 -4.31 -25.14
N GLU A 191 -11.59 -3.79 -24.18
CA GLU A 191 -12.97 -3.41 -24.39
C GLU A 191 -13.11 -2.40 -25.54
N ALA A 192 -12.32 -1.31 -25.47
CA ALA A 192 -12.32 -0.29 -26.51
C ALA A 192 -11.93 -0.86 -27.89
N ASP A 193 -10.95 -1.77 -27.96
CA ASP A 193 -10.59 -2.48 -29.18
C ASP A 193 -11.77 -3.30 -29.71
N ALA A 194 -12.48 -4.05 -28.86
CA ALA A 194 -13.64 -4.85 -29.25
C ALA A 194 -14.83 -3.99 -29.69
N GLU A 195 -15.10 -2.88 -28.99
CA GLU A 195 -16.14 -1.92 -29.41
C GLU A 195 -15.82 -1.23 -30.72
N ILE A 196 -14.55 -0.91 -31.01
CA ILE A 196 -14.11 -0.36 -32.32
C ILE A 196 -14.40 -1.36 -33.44
N VAL A 197 -14.07 -2.64 -33.26
CA VAL A 197 -14.36 -3.69 -34.23
C VAL A 197 -15.88 -3.81 -34.46
N LEU A 198 -16.67 -3.84 -33.40
CA LEU A 198 -18.12 -3.87 -33.49
C LEU A 198 -18.69 -2.64 -34.24
N LEU A 199 -18.17 -1.45 -34.00
CA LEU A 199 -18.59 -0.26 -34.73
C LEU A 199 -18.14 -0.27 -36.20
N ASP A 200 -16.97 -0.77 -36.51
CA ASP A 200 -16.52 -0.91 -37.91
C ASP A 200 -17.46 -1.82 -38.71
N GLU A 201 -17.89 -2.95 -38.13
CA GLU A 201 -18.90 -3.84 -38.75
C GLU A 201 -20.27 -3.14 -38.90
N THR A 202 -20.69 -2.40 -37.85
CA THR A 202 -21.95 -1.63 -37.83
C THR A 202 -21.92 -0.52 -38.88
N ILE A 203 -20.82 0.21 -39.03
CA ILE A 203 -20.63 1.29 -40.04
C ILE A 203 -20.76 0.68 -41.45
N GLN A 204 -20.17 -0.48 -41.69
CA GLN A 204 -20.35 -1.18 -42.98
C GLN A 204 -21.82 -1.57 -43.23
N GLY A 205 -22.54 -2.00 -42.20
CA GLY A 205 -23.99 -2.28 -42.26
C GLY A 205 -24.80 -1.02 -42.59
N TYR A 206 -24.54 0.08 -41.88
CA TYR A 206 -25.21 1.36 -42.10
C TYR A 206 -24.87 2.00 -43.46
N GLN A 207 -23.63 1.84 -43.95
CA GLN A 207 -23.26 2.27 -45.30
C GLN A 207 -24.10 1.54 -46.36
N ARG A 208 -24.21 0.20 -46.26
CA ARG A 208 -25.07 -0.57 -47.15
C ARG A 208 -26.55 -0.15 -47.08
N ALA A 209 -27.07 0.14 -45.89
CA ALA A 209 -28.43 0.61 -45.72
C ALA A 209 -28.63 2.01 -46.33
N PHE A 210 -27.69 2.92 -46.19
CA PHE A 210 -27.69 4.23 -46.81
C PHE A 210 -27.69 4.13 -48.35
N ASP A 211 -26.83 3.29 -48.93
CA ASP A 211 -26.76 3.08 -50.38
C ASP A 211 -28.08 2.52 -50.93
N ILE A 212 -28.69 1.54 -50.24
CA ILE A 212 -29.98 0.97 -50.60
C ILE A 212 -31.06 2.05 -50.61
N THR A 213 -31.13 2.84 -49.53
CA THR A 213 -32.15 3.89 -49.34
C THR A 213 -31.98 5.02 -50.34
N SER A 214 -30.72 5.44 -50.66
CA SER A 214 -30.40 6.40 -51.69
C SER A 214 -30.85 5.92 -53.10
N ASN A 215 -30.55 4.68 -53.44
CA ASN A 215 -30.98 4.09 -54.72
C ASN A 215 -32.51 4.00 -54.85
N ARG A 216 -33.21 3.68 -53.77
CA ARG A 216 -34.68 3.65 -53.76
C ARG A 216 -35.29 5.05 -53.91
N TYR A 217 -34.68 6.08 -53.28
CA TYR A 217 -35.06 7.46 -53.44
C TYR A 217 -34.84 7.94 -54.92
N ALA A 218 -33.68 7.64 -55.49
CA ALA A 218 -33.41 7.99 -56.89
C ALA A 218 -34.39 7.30 -57.90
N ALA A 219 -34.91 6.13 -57.54
CA ALA A 219 -35.96 5.42 -58.29
C ALA A 219 -37.39 5.91 -57.94
N GLY A 220 -37.57 6.91 -57.07
CA GLY A 220 -38.87 7.45 -56.66
C GLY A 220 -39.68 6.54 -55.73
N ILE A 221 -39.04 5.51 -55.12
CA ILE A 221 -39.71 4.48 -54.28
C ILE A 221 -39.63 4.83 -52.79
N ALA A 222 -38.63 5.59 -52.34
CA ALA A 222 -38.45 5.97 -50.94
C ALA A 222 -38.49 7.48 -50.77
N ALA A 223 -38.81 7.97 -49.55
CA ALA A 223 -38.81 9.40 -49.22
C ALA A 223 -37.37 9.91 -48.98
N GLN A 224 -37.14 11.20 -49.18
CA GLN A 224 -35.87 11.83 -48.84
C GLN A 224 -35.54 11.76 -47.32
N THR A 225 -36.58 11.73 -46.51
CA THR A 225 -36.44 11.55 -45.04
C THR A 225 -35.78 10.25 -44.67
N ASP A 226 -35.98 9.16 -45.43
CA ASP A 226 -35.37 7.85 -45.19
C ASP A 226 -33.85 7.93 -45.49
N VAL A 227 -33.46 8.64 -46.57
CA VAL A 227 -32.04 8.86 -46.86
C VAL A 227 -31.34 9.66 -45.78
N LEU A 228 -31.98 10.75 -45.30
CA LEU A 228 -31.41 11.57 -44.22
C LEU A 228 -31.31 10.81 -42.89
N GLN A 229 -32.28 9.96 -42.59
CA GLN A 229 -32.20 9.06 -41.42
C GLN A 229 -31.04 8.08 -41.51
N ALA A 230 -30.87 7.42 -42.69
CA ALA A 230 -29.77 6.51 -42.93
C ALA A 230 -28.40 7.21 -42.83
N GLN A 231 -28.31 8.42 -43.41
CA GLN A 231 -27.10 9.23 -43.31
C GLN A 231 -26.78 9.60 -41.86
N THR A 232 -27.79 9.97 -41.07
CA THR A 232 -27.63 10.34 -39.67
C THR A 232 -27.10 9.17 -38.86
N GLN A 233 -27.63 7.97 -39.04
CA GLN A 233 -27.13 6.77 -38.35
C GLN A 233 -25.69 6.44 -38.73
N LEU A 234 -25.35 6.50 -40.01
CA LEU A 234 -23.98 6.26 -40.46
C LEU A 234 -22.99 7.26 -39.91
N VAL A 235 -23.32 8.54 -39.90
CA VAL A 235 -22.43 9.61 -39.41
C VAL A 235 -22.27 9.52 -37.90
N ASN A 236 -23.36 9.24 -37.16
CA ASN A 236 -23.28 9.04 -35.70
C ASN A 236 -22.38 7.85 -35.35
N ALA A 237 -22.52 6.70 -36.00
CA ALA A 237 -21.66 5.56 -35.77
C ALA A 237 -20.18 5.86 -36.06
N LYS A 238 -19.88 6.61 -37.13
CA LYS A 238 -18.52 7.10 -37.44
C LYS A 238 -17.99 8.02 -36.34
N ALA A 239 -18.82 8.94 -35.81
CA ALA A 239 -18.45 9.83 -34.73
C ALA A 239 -18.17 9.08 -33.42
N GLU A 240 -18.99 8.08 -33.08
CA GLU A 240 -18.76 7.21 -31.90
C GLU A 240 -17.44 6.43 -32.02
N ARG A 241 -17.14 5.89 -33.20
CA ARG A 241 -15.87 5.21 -33.46
C ARG A 241 -14.65 6.10 -33.18
N VAL A 242 -14.70 7.37 -33.62
CA VAL A 242 -13.63 8.35 -33.31
C VAL A 242 -13.57 8.64 -31.82
N GLY A 243 -14.72 8.71 -31.13
CA GLY A 243 -14.78 8.85 -29.68
C GLY A 243 -14.08 7.69 -28.95
N LEU A 244 -14.29 6.45 -29.39
CA LEU A 244 -13.63 5.27 -28.82
C LEU A 244 -12.12 5.24 -29.05
N GLN A 245 -11.63 5.76 -30.17
CA GLN A 245 -10.18 5.92 -30.37
C GLN A 245 -9.53 6.78 -29.31
N ARG A 246 -10.19 7.88 -28.91
CA ARG A 246 -9.72 8.72 -27.79
C ARG A 246 -9.73 7.95 -26.47
N THR A 247 -10.79 7.20 -26.18
CA THR A 247 -10.91 6.42 -24.95
C THR A 247 -9.81 5.35 -24.88
N ARG A 248 -9.58 4.64 -25.99
CA ARG A 248 -8.47 3.67 -26.11
C ARG A 248 -7.11 4.31 -25.85
N ALA A 249 -6.85 5.47 -26.46
CA ALA A 249 -5.59 6.20 -26.24
C ALA A 249 -5.42 6.61 -24.76
N THR A 250 -6.50 6.99 -24.07
CA THR A 250 -6.45 7.30 -22.63
C THR A 250 -6.00 6.11 -21.81
N TYR A 251 -6.52 4.91 -22.06
CA TYR A 251 -6.07 3.69 -21.38
C TYR A 251 -4.63 3.31 -21.73
N GLU A 252 -4.24 3.48 -23.01
CA GLU A 252 -2.85 3.25 -23.44
C GLU A 252 -1.86 4.17 -22.73
N HIS A 253 -2.21 5.47 -22.58
CA HIS A 253 -1.40 6.43 -21.83
C HIS A 253 -1.32 6.07 -20.34
N ALA A 254 -2.41 5.58 -19.74
CA ALA A 254 -2.42 5.14 -18.35
C ALA A 254 -1.50 3.92 -18.14
N ILE A 255 -1.54 2.95 -19.06
CA ILE A 255 -0.64 1.79 -19.04
C ILE A 255 0.82 2.24 -19.17
N ALA A 256 1.12 3.16 -20.10
CA ALA A 256 2.46 3.72 -20.27
C ALA A 256 3.00 4.33 -18.97
N ALA A 257 2.18 5.16 -18.30
CA ALA A 257 2.54 5.74 -17.01
C ALA A 257 2.79 4.69 -15.92
N LEU A 258 1.96 3.63 -15.87
CA LEU A 258 2.11 2.54 -14.90
C LEU A 258 3.41 1.74 -15.11
N ILE A 259 3.83 1.52 -16.36
CA ILE A 259 5.09 0.86 -16.67
C ILE A 259 6.30 1.80 -16.68
N GLY A 260 6.12 3.07 -16.28
CA GLY A 260 7.20 4.06 -16.16
C GLY A 260 7.80 4.52 -17.48
N VAL A 261 7.02 4.57 -18.55
CA VAL A 261 7.44 5.01 -19.90
C VAL A 261 6.62 6.23 -20.31
N ALA A 262 7.25 7.15 -21.04
CA ALA A 262 6.53 8.29 -21.59
C ALA A 262 5.45 7.80 -22.57
N PRO A 263 4.21 8.31 -22.51
CA PRO A 263 3.12 7.86 -23.39
C PRO A 263 3.46 7.94 -24.89
N ALA A 264 4.32 8.88 -25.29
CA ALA A 264 4.76 9.03 -26.68
C ALA A 264 5.65 7.87 -27.18
N ASP A 265 6.30 7.15 -26.27
CA ASP A 265 7.24 6.06 -26.56
C ASP A 265 6.61 4.67 -26.37
N PHE A 266 5.30 4.64 -26.11
CA PHE A 266 4.59 3.38 -25.89
C PHE A 266 3.41 3.25 -26.82
N SER A 267 3.29 2.07 -27.43
CA SER A 267 2.11 1.68 -28.21
C SER A 267 1.79 0.23 -27.97
N LEU A 268 0.51 -0.04 -27.81
CA LEU A 268 -0.03 -1.40 -27.68
C LEU A 268 -0.92 -1.70 -28.91
N PRO A 269 -0.54 -2.69 -29.74
CA PRO A 269 -1.34 -3.02 -30.90
C PRO A 269 -2.74 -3.52 -30.50
N ALA A 270 -3.74 -3.22 -31.35
CA ALA A 270 -5.06 -3.79 -31.20
C ALA A 270 -4.99 -5.33 -31.34
N ALA A 271 -5.69 -6.02 -30.47
CA ALA A 271 -5.73 -7.49 -30.49
C ALA A 271 -7.15 -7.99 -30.24
N GLN A 272 -7.40 -9.22 -30.69
CA GLN A 272 -8.64 -9.90 -30.32
C GLN A 272 -8.67 -10.15 -28.82
N TRP A 273 -9.77 -9.80 -28.22
CA TRP A 273 -9.99 -9.96 -26.80
C TRP A 273 -10.89 -11.19 -26.53
N THR A 274 -10.45 -12.02 -25.60
CA THR A 274 -11.26 -13.14 -25.09
C THR A 274 -11.67 -12.85 -23.65
N PRO A 275 -12.98 -12.77 -23.35
CA PRO A 275 -13.48 -12.44 -22.02
C PRO A 275 -13.35 -13.61 -21.05
N THR A 276 -12.11 -13.99 -20.70
CA THR A 276 -11.86 -15.05 -19.73
C THR A 276 -11.98 -14.48 -18.32
N VAL A 277 -12.88 -15.02 -17.50
CA VAL A 277 -13.03 -14.68 -16.10
C VAL A 277 -12.47 -15.83 -15.26
N PRO A 278 -11.39 -15.64 -14.53
CA PRO A 278 -10.79 -16.70 -13.73
C PRO A 278 -11.68 -17.02 -12.52
N GLY A 279 -11.71 -18.30 -12.14
CA GLY A 279 -12.28 -18.72 -10.86
C GLY A 279 -11.36 -18.28 -9.73
N VAL A 280 -11.83 -17.40 -8.86
CA VAL A 280 -11.07 -16.91 -7.71
C VAL A 280 -11.34 -17.81 -6.50
N PRO A 281 -10.33 -18.53 -5.95
CA PRO A 281 -10.53 -19.37 -4.77
C PRO A 281 -10.76 -18.49 -3.54
N LEU A 282 -11.91 -18.64 -2.91
CA LEU A 282 -12.27 -17.93 -1.69
C LEU A 282 -11.73 -18.65 -0.46
N GLY A 283 -10.97 -17.92 0.37
CA GLY A 283 -10.61 -18.36 1.73
C GLY A 283 -11.73 -18.05 2.73
N VAL A 284 -11.59 -18.52 3.98
CA VAL A 284 -12.46 -18.08 5.08
C VAL A 284 -12.17 -16.62 5.47
N PRO A 285 -13.15 -15.86 5.98
CA PRO A 285 -12.96 -14.46 6.34
C PRO A 285 -11.75 -14.17 7.24
N SER A 286 -11.46 -15.06 8.20
CA SER A 286 -10.32 -14.92 9.10
C SER A 286 -8.96 -14.93 8.40
N THR A 287 -8.82 -15.54 7.22
CA THR A 287 -7.56 -15.54 6.46
C THR A 287 -7.23 -14.18 5.83
N LEU A 288 -8.23 -13.31 5.64
CA LEU A 288 -7.99 -11.94 5.18
C LEU A 288 -7.10 -11.14 6.14
N LEU A 289 -7.27 -11.36 7.44
CA LEU A 289 -6.49 -10.68 8.48
C LEU A 289 -4.98 -10.95 8.34
N GLN A 290 -4.62 -12.08 7.72
CA GLN A 290 -3.23 -12.49 7.50
C GLN A 290 -2.71 -12.18 6.10
N ARG A 291 -3.61 -11.92 5.13
CA ARG A 291 -3.27 -11.84 3.71
C ARG A 291 -3.28 -10.44 3.13
N ARG A 292 -3.96 -9.49 3.76
CA ARG A 292 -4.05 -8.12 3.27
C ARG A 292 -2.93 -7.24 3.83
N PRO A 293 -2.12 -6.64 2.96
CA PRO A 293 -1.02 -5.79 3.39
C PRO A 293 -1.49 -4.51 4.12
N ASP A 294 -2.63 -3.92 3.73
CA ASP A 294 -3.19 -2.75 4.40
C ASP A 294 -3.64 -3.04 5.84
N ILE A 295 -4.18 -4.23 6.10
CA ILE A 295 -4.52 -4.69 7.45
C ILE A 295 -3.25 -4.87 8.30
N ALA A 296 -2.20 -5.46 7.70
CA ALA A 296 -0.93 -5.63 8.38
C ALA A 296 -0.26 -4.28 8.70
N ALA A 297 -0.25 -3.32 7.77
CA ALA A 297 0.25 -1.97 8.01
C ALA A 297 -0.50 -1.27 9.15
N ALA A 298 -1.83 -1.38 9.18
CA ALA A 298 -2.66 -0.81 10.23
C ALA A 298 -2.38 -1.46 11.60
N GLU A 299 -2.21 -2.79 11.64
CA GLU A 299 -1.87 -3.52 12.86
C GLU A 299 -0.47 -3.14 13.39
N ARG A 300 0.54 -3.04 12.52
CA ARG A 300 1.88 -2.57 12.90
C ARG A 300 1.85 -1.12 13.40
N SER A 301 0.97 -0.26 12.87
CA SER A 301 0.76 1.09 13.39
C SER A 301 0.20 1.10 14.82
N VAL A 302 -0.65 0.12 15.18
CA VAL A 302 -1.11 -0.06 16.56
C VAL A 302 0.05 -0.48 17.46
N ALA A 303 0.92 -1.39 17.00
CA ALA A 303 2.10 -1.80 17.74
C ALA A 303 3.07 -0.62 18.00
N ALA A 304 3.28 0.23 16.98
CA ALA A 304 4.08 1.44 17.13
C ALA A 304 3.47 2.40 18.16
N ALA A 305 2.15 2.63 18.12
CA ALA A 305 1.45 3.47 19.08
C ALA A 305 1.47 2.91 20.51
N ASN A 306 1.44 1.57 20.67
CA ASN A 306 1.61 0.93 21.97
C ASN A 306 3.00 1.23 22.57
N ALA A 307 4.06 1.14 21.76
CA ALA A 307 5.41 1.48 22.21
C ALA A 307 5.55 2.96 22.62
N GLN A 308 4.80 3.88 21.97
CA GLN A 308 4.76 5.30 22.36
C GLN A 308 4.23 5.51 23.79
N ILE A 309 3.31 4.66 24.27
CA ILE A 309 2.87 4.70 25.67
C ILE A 309 4.05 4.37 26.61
N GLY A 310 4.87 3.38 26.25
CA GLY A 310 6.07 3.03 27.01
C GLY A 310 7.08 4.17 27.07
N ILE A 311 7.33 4.84 25.94
CA ILE A 311 8.19 6.02 25.84
C ILE A 311 7.67 7.15 26.75
N ALA A 312 6.37 7.45 26.67
CA ALA A 312 5.75 8.50 27.48
C ALA A 312 5.82 8.18 29.00
N ARG A 313 5.57 6.92 29.38
CA ARG A 313 5.66 6.47 30.77
C ARG A 313 7.07 6.54 31.34
N ALA A 314 8.09 6.35 30.52
CA ALA A 314 9.47 6.45 30.94
C ALA A 314 9.84 7.85 31.49
N ALA A 315 9.09 8.89 31.11
CA ALA A 315 9.28 10.24 31.64
C ALA A 315 8.94 10.41 33.16
N TYR A 316 8.22 9.45 33.75
CA TYR A 316 8.00 9.39 35.18
C TYR A 316 9.26 9.00 35.97
N PHE A 317 10.31 8.53 35.33
CA PHE A 317 11.51 8.03 35.97
C PHE A 317 12.70 8.96 35.74
N PRO A 318 13.72 8.92 36.63
CA PRO A 318 14.91 9.75 36.50
C PRO A 318 15.66 9.49 35.16
N ASN A 319 16.07 10.55 34.49
CA ASN A 319 17.01 10.42 33.37
C ASN A 319 18.45 10.31 33.93
N ILE A 320 19.14 9.25 33.55
CA ILE A 320 20.52 8.97 33.95
C ILE A 320 21.41 9.22 32.74
N SER A 321 22.45 10.06 32.91
CA SER A 321 23.42 10.27 31.84
C SER A 321 24.85 10.14 32.38
N LEU A 322 25.68 9.49 31.54
CA LEU A 322 27.11 9.32 31.78
C LEU A 322 27.87 10.17 30.77
N THR A 323 28.87 10.90 31.23
CA THR A 323 29.73 11.73 30.41
C THR A 323 31.19 11.42 30.72
N ALA A 324 32.01 11.43 29.69
CA ALA A 324 33.47 11.37 29.84
C ALA A 324 34.09 12.42 28.93
N SER A 325 35.12 13.06 29.36
CA SER A 325 35.84 14.04 28.55
C SER A 325 37.33 14.00 28.80
N VAL A 326 38.08 14.25 27.75
CA VAL A 326 39.55 14.45 27.83
C VAL A 326 39.92 15.51 26.83
N GLY A 327 40.76 16.49 27.24
CA GLY A 327 41.18 17.55 26.35
C GLY A 327 41.81 18.72 27.07
N SER A 328 42.18 19.72 26.33
CA SER A 328 42.74 20.98 26.83
C SER A 328 41.70 22.09 26.66
N SER A 329 41.51 22.88 27.68
CA SER A 329 40.60 24.00 27.63
C SER A 329 41.27 25.31 28.09
N ASN A 330 40.87 26.39 27.44
CA ASN A 330 41.26 27.76 27.87
C ASN A 330 42.74 28.05 27.74
N VAL A 331 43.47 27.41 26.81
CA VAL A 331 44.90 27.69 26.57
C VAL A 331 45.06 28.91 25.65
N SER A 332 46.09 29.71 25.91
CA SER A 332 46.33 30.97 25.18
C SER A 332 46.93 30.78 23.79
N ARG A 333 47.52 29.62 23.51
CA ARG A 333 48.18 29.32 22.25
C ARG A 333 47.77 27.94 21.73
N VAL A 334 47.62 27.81 20.43
CA VAL A 334 47.22 26.55 19.77
C VAL A 334 48.19 25.40 20.04
N LYS A 335 49.50 25.69 20.14
CA LYS A 335 50.53 24.69 20.46
C LYS A 335 50.35 24.04 21.85
N ASP A 336 49.76 24.76 22.78
CA ASP A 336 49.55 24.32 24.16
C ASP A 336 48.34 23.39 24.32
N LEU A 337 47.53 23.23 23.26
CA LEU A 337 46.38 22.28 23.20
C LEU A 337 46.79 20.82 23.38
N PHE A 338 48.01 20.48 22.93
CA PHE A 338 48.51 19.09 22.94
C PHE A 338 49.56 18.87 24.06
N SER A 339 49.66 19.79 25.00
CA SER A 339 50.57 19.67 26.14
C SER A 339 49.93 18.83 27.23
N SER A 340 50.64 17.84 27.74
CA SER A 340 50.17 16.99 28.85
C SER A 340 49.86 17.77 30.15
N SER A 341 50.52 18.90 30.35
CA SER A 341 50.29 19.80 31.49
C SER A 341 48.94 20.53 31.43
N ASN A 342 48.35 20.66 30.24
CA ASN A 342 47.08 21.32 30.00
C ASN A 342 45.94 20.36 29.74
N THR A 343 46.21 19.04 29.70
CA THR A 343 45.22 17.99 29.42
C THR A 343 44.47 17.70 30.72
N LEU A 344 43.16 17.88 30.65
CA LEU A 344 42.22 17.60 31.74
C LEU A 344 41.36 16.40 31.32
N TRP A 345 40.96 15.61 32.27
CA TRP A 345 39.98 14.57 32.07
C TRP A 345 38.86 14.68 33.10
N GLY A 346 37.68 14.22 32.74
CA GLY A 346 36.52 14.24 33.65
C GLY A 346 35.59 13.05 33.34
N LEU A 347 35.06 12.44 34.38
CA LEU A 347 33.97 11.49 34.33
C LEU A 347 32.80 12.07 35.14
N GLY A 348 31.63 12.08 34.53
CA GLY A 348 30.42 12.61 35.15
C GLY A 348 29.28 11.58 35.11
N LEU A 349 28.54 11.50 36.21
CA LEU A 349 27.25 10.83 36.30
C LEU A 349 26.24 11.91 36.72
N SER A 350 25.19 12.09 35.93
CA SER A 350 24.08 12.95 36.31
C SER A 350 22.78 12.17 36.36
N VAL A 351 21.94 12.47 37.35
CA VAL A 351 20.60 11.93 37.53
C VAL A 351 19.65 13.11 37.67
N ALA A 352 18.70 13.22 36.75
CA ALA A 352 17.73 14.32 36.76
C ALA A 352 16.31 13.75 36.78
N GLN A 353 15.52 14.21 37.75
CA GLN A 353 14.10 13.83 37.91
C GLN A 353 13.24 15.11 37.98
N VAL A 354 12.18 15.12 37.17
CA VAL A 354 11.14 16.14 37.27
C VAL A 354 10.27 15.81 38.50
N VAL A 355 10.24 16.69 39.49
CA VAL A 355 9.46 16.48 40.73
C VAL A 355 8.07 17.12 40.62
N PHE A 356 7.99 18.24 39.91
CA PHE A 356 6.72 18.94 39.68
C PHE A 356 6.70 19.58 38.30
N ASP A 357 5.65 19.28 37.52
CA ASP A 357 5.46 19.76 36.14
C ASP A 357 4.02 20.22 35.85
N ALA A 358 3.23 20.45 36.89
CA ALA A 358 1.81 20.79 36.78
C ALA A 358 0.99 19.78 35.95
N GLY A 359 1.42 18.51 35.87
CA GLY A 359 0.71 17.43 35.17
C GLY A 359 1.11 17.20 33.72
N ALA A 360 2.18 17.83 33.25
CA ALA A 360 2.61 17.70 31.84
C ALA A 360 2.97 16.25 31.47
N ILE A 361 3.66 15.48 32.32
CA ILE A 361 3.99 14.08 32.08
C ILE A 361 2.71 13.23 32.01
N ALA A 362 1.75 13.46 32.93
CA ALA A 362 0.47 12.77 32.93
C ALA A 362 -0.32 13.02 31.61
N ALA A 363 -0.39 14.28 31.18
CA ALA A 363 -1.04 14.68 29.95
C ALA A 363 -0.38 14.03 28.71
N ASN A 364 0.94 13.93 28.69
CA ASN A 364 1.67 13.23 27.59
C ASN A 364 1.36 11.73 27.56
N VAL A 365 1.27 11.07 28.72
CA VAL A 365 0.88 9.65 28.80
C VAL A 365 -0.57 9.45 28.35
N ASP A 366 -1.48 10.34 28.75
CA ASP A 366 -2.89 10.25 28.33
C ASP A 366 -3.04 10.54 26.83
N SER A 367 -2.27 11.48 26.28
CA SER A 367 -2.17 11.70 24.83
C SER A 367 -1.69 10.45 24.09
N ALA A 368 -0.65 9.77 24.59
CA ALA A 368 -0.15 8.54 23.99
C ALA A 368 -1.19 7.40 24.03
N LYS A 369 -1.93 7.26 25.14
CA LYS A 369 -3.03 6.28 25.24
C LYS A 369 -4.16 6.59 24.26
N ALA A 370 -4.59 7.84 24.15
CA ALA A 370 -5.60 8.26 23.17
C ALA A 370 -5.13 8.03 21.74
N GLY A 371 -3.83 8.23 21.45
CA GLY A 371 -3.21 7.89 20.17
C GLY A 371 -3.27 6.38 19.86
N TYR A 372 -3.03 5.54 20.86
CA TYR A 372 -3.19 4.08 20.74
C TYR A 372 -4.65 3.69 20.45
N GLU A 373 -5.61 4.22 21.23
CA GLU A 373 -7.05 3.95 21.02
C GLU A 373 -7.50 4.37 19.61
N SER A 374 -7.03 5.52 19.13
CA SER A 374 -7.28 5.98 17.76
C SER A 374 -6.71 5.00 16.73
N SER A 375 -5.51 4.48 16.93
CA SER A 375 -4.89 3.49 16.05
C SER A 375 -5.64 2.17 16.05
N VAL A 376 -6.12 1.70 17.20
CA VAL A 376 -7.00 0.51 17.33
C VAL A 376 -8.29 0.69 16.56
N ALA A 377 -8.94 1.87 16.69
CA ALA A 377 -10.17 2.16 15.96
C ALA A 377 -9.96 2.16 14.44
N ARG A 378 -8.85 2.75 13.97
CA ARG A 378 -8.48 2.73 12.54
C ARG A 378 -8.20 1.31 12.03
N TYR A 379 -7.46 0.50 12.79
CA TYR A 379 -7.21 -0.90 12.47
C TYR A 379 -8.53 -1.66 12.30
N ARG A 380 -9.46 -1.54 13.26
CA ARG A 380 -10.79 -2.15 13.18
C ARG A 380 -11.58 -1.68 11.97
N GLN A 381 -11.54 -0.39 11.67
CA GLN A 381 -12.19 0.17 10.48
C GLN A 381 -11.60 -0.39 9.18
N THR A 382 -10.28 -0.52 9.09
CA THR A 382 -9.59 -1.15 7.92
C THR A 382 -10.06 -2.59 7.73
N VAL A 383 -10.18 -3.37 8.82
CA VAL A 383 -10.70 -4.74 8.76
C VAL A 383 -12.16 -4.79 8.27
N LEU A 384 -13.02 -3.92 8.80
CA LEU A 384 -14.43 -3.86 8.37
C LEU A 384 -14.57 -3.47 6.90
N THR A 385 -13.80 -2.48 6.45
CA THR A 385 -13.77 -2.06 5.03
C THR A 385 -13.24 -3.18 4.14
N ALA A 386 -12.28 -3.96 4.61
CA ALA A 386 -11.76 -5.11 3.89
C ALA A 386 -12.83 -6.20 3.71
N PHE A 387 -13.59 -6.51 4.76
CA PHE A 387 -14.71 -7.46 4.65
C PHE A 387 -15.80 -6.95 3.71
N GLN A 388 -16.18 -5.67 3.84
CA GLN A 388 -17.14 -5.04 2.93
C GLN A 388 -16.68 -5.17 1.47
N ALA A 389 -15.42 -4.85 1.18
CA ALA A 389 -14.89 -4.91 -0.19
C ALA A 389 -15.00 -6.32 -0.80
N VAL A 390 -14.76 -7.38 -0.02
CA VAL A 390 -14.95 -8.76 -0.49
C VAL A 390 -16.40 -9.10 -0.74
N GLU A 391 -17.30 -8.80 0.20
CA GLU A 391 -18.74 -9.06 0.03
C GLU A 391 -19.33 -8.33 -1.17
N ASP A 392 -18.92 -7.06 -1.38
CA ASP A 392 -19.36 -6.27 -2.53
C ASP A 392 -18.92 -6.93 -3.85
N GLN A 393 -17.68 -7.41 -3.94
CA GLN A 393 -17.19 -8.07 -5.15
C GLN A 393 -17.78 -9.47 -5.36
N LEU A 394 -18.10 -10.20 -4.30
CA LEU A 394 -18.83 -11.48 -4.38
C LEU A 394 -20.22 -11.30 -4.95
N THR A 395 -20.97 -10.33 -4.40
CA THR A 395 -22.31 -9.96 -4.90
C THR A 395 -22.24 -9.54 -6.37
N ALA A 396 -21.28 -8.67 -6.71
CA ALA A 396 -21.08 -8.20 -8.09
C ALA A 396 -20.77 -9.37 -9.02
N SER A 397 -19.85 -10.26 -8.65
CA SER A 397 -19.45 -11.41 -9.47
C SER A 397 -20.64 -12.34 -9.78
N ALA A 398 -21.45 -12.69 -8.74
CA ALA A 398 -22.62 -13.54 -8.91
C ALA A 398 -23.70 -12.87 -9.77
N THR A 399 -23.98 -11.59 -9.54
CA THR A 399 -25.00 -10.83 -10.27
C THR A 399 -24.61 -10.64 -11.72
N LEU A 400 -23.37 -10.24 -12.00
CA LEU A 400 -22.89 -10.03 -13.38
C LEU A 400 -22.86 -11.34 -14.18
N ALA A 401 -22.58 -12.49 -13.54
CA ALA A 401 -22.65 -13.79 -14.19
C ALA A 401 -24.08 -14.13 -14.65
N GLN A 402 -25.09 -13.87 -13.82
CA GLN A 402 -26.49 -14.05 -14.20
C GLN A 402 -26.91 -13.07 -15.29
N GLN A 403 -26.54 -11.80 -15.17
CA GLN A 403 -26.84 -10.78 -16.16
C GLN A 403 -26.26 -11.10 -17.53
N GLU A 404 -25.06 -11.70 -17.61
CA GLU A 404 -24.44 -12.04 -18.91
C GLU A 404 -25.30 -13.03 -19.71
N GLY A 405 -25.87 -14.06 -19.07
CA GLY A 405 -26.79 -14.98 -19.73
C GLY A 405 -27.97 -14.25 -20.38
N LEU A 406 -28.65 -13.41 -19.57
CA LEU A 406 -29.80 -12.64 -20.02
C LEU A 406 -29.45 -11.62 -21.12
N ARG A 407 -28.32 -10.95 -20.99
CA ARG A 407 -27.86 -9.96 -21.99
C ARG A 407 -27.42 -10.62 -23.29
N ARG A 408 -26.86 -11.83 -23.24
CA ARG A 408 -26.54 -12.61 -24.44
C ARG A 408 -27.82 -13.01 -25.21
N GLU A 409 -28.86 -13.45 -24.52
CA GLU A 409 -30.14 -13.74 -25.14
C GLU A 409 -30.79 -12.48 -25.74
N ALA A 410 -30.77 -11.36 -25.01
CA ALA A 410 -31.30 -10.08 -25.48
C ALA A 410 -30.56 -9.59 -26.75
N SER A 411 -29.23 -9.69 -26.77
CA SER A 411 -28.42 -9.31 -27.94
C SER A 411 -28.74 -10.19 -29.14
N ALA A 412 -28.82 -11.50 -28.95
CA ALA A 412 -29.17 -12.42 -30.04
C ALA A 412 -30.62 -12.19 -30.60
N ALA A 413 -31.56 -11.82 -29.74
CA ALA A 413 -32.92 -11.46 -30.15
C ALA A 413 -32.95 -10.13 -30.92
N ALA A 414 -32.21 -9.12 -30.48
CA ALA A 414 -32.07 -7.83 -31.14
C ALA A 414 -31.44 -7.97 -32.54
N ASP A 415 -30.39 -8.80 -32.67
CA ASP A 415 -29.73 -9.09 -33.94
C ASP A 415 -30.68 -9.73 -34.97
N LYS A 416 -31.48 -10.70 -34.51
CA LYS A 416 -32.50 -11.32 -35.36
C LYS A 416 -33.59 -10.32 -35.79
N THR A 417 -33.99 -9.45 -34.89
CA THR A 417 -34.99 -8.39 -35.18
C THR A 417 -34.46 -7.40 -36.20
N GLU A 418 -33.23 -6.95 -36.05
CA GLU A 418 -32.54 -6.07 -37.02
C GLU A 418 -32.52 -6.71 -38.40
N GLN A 419 -32.07 -7.98 -38.48
CA GLN A 419 -31.96 -8.69 -39.72
C GLN A 419 -33.33 -8.88 -40.41
N GLN A 420 -34.37 -9.24 -39.65
CA GLN A 420 -35.73 -9.44 -40.19
C GLN A 420 -36.34 -8.12 -40.68
N LEU A 421 -36.22 -7.02 -39.93
CA LEU A 421 -36.74 -5.72 -40.31
C LEU A 421 -36.03 -5.16 -41.54
N LEU A 422 -34.71 -5.35 -41.64
CA LEU A 422 -33.95 -4.95 -42.82
C LEU A 422 -34.41 -5.73 -44.09
N ASN A 423 -34.68 -7.02 -43.96
CA ASN A 423 -35.19 -7.84 -45.08
C ASN A 423 -36.62 -7.44 -45.49
N ARG A 424 -37.49 -7.16 -44.50
CA ARG A 424 -38.87 -6.67 -44.78
C ARG A 424 -38.88 -5.29 -45.40
N TYR A 425 -37.98 -4.38 -44.99
CA TYR A 425 -37.79 -3.07 -45.60
C TYR A 425 -37.37 -3.20 -47.08
N ARG A 426 -36.42 -4.10 -47.38
CA ARG A 426 -36.04 -4.38 -48.76
C ARG A 426 -37.21 -4.88 -49.62
N ALA A 427 -38.12 -5.64 -49.02
CA ALA A 427 -39.36 -6.11 -49.67
C ALA A 427 -40.49 -5.05 -49.69
N GLY A 428 -40.27 -3.86 -49.14
CA GLY A 428 -41.25 -2.76 -49.09
C GLY A 428 -42.38 -2.95 -48.09
N GLN A 429 -42.21 -3.81 -47.06
CA GLN A 429 -43.26 -4.21 -46.11
C GLN A 429 -43.27 -3.38 -44.84
N VAL A 430 -42.21 -2.68 -44.53
CA VAL A 430 -42.06 -1.84 -43.29
C VAL A 430 -41.35 -0.53 -43.64
N SER A 431 -41.49 0.48 -42.75
CA SER A 431 -40.83 1.76 -42.89
C SER A 431 -39.32 1.67 -42.58
N TYR A 432 -38.52 2.64 -43.07
CA TYR A 432 -37.12 2.71 -42.72
C TYR A 432 -36.90 3.07 -41.21
N THR A 433 -37.84 3.80 -40.63
CA THR A 433 -37.82 4.12 -39.19
C THR A 433 -37.80 2.87 -38.31
N ASP A 434 -38.55 1.80 -38.72
CA ASP A 434 -38.53 0.52 -38.01
C ASP A 434 -37.14 -0.14 -38.04
N VAL A 435 -36.45 -0.05 -39.20
CA VAL A 435 -35.07 -0.56 -39.36
C VAL A 435 -34.11 0.20 -38.47
N VAL A 436 -34.18 1.56 -38.49
CA VAL A 436 -33.34 2.42 -37.66
C VAL A 436 -33.48 2.09 -36.17
N THR A 437 -34.73 1.92 -35.71
CA THR A 437 -35.00 1.58 -34.31
C THR A 437 -34.38 0.22 -33.94
N ALA A 438 -34.53 -0.78 -34.79
CA ALA A 438 -33.96 -2.09 -34.55
C ALA A 438 -32.43 -2.11 -34.60
N GLN A 439 -31.85 -1.35 -35.52
CA GLN A 439 -30.38 -1.18 -35.61
C GLN A 439 -29.80 -0.54 -34.35
N ALA A 440 -30.44 0.53 -33.87
CA ALA A 440 -30.00 1.20 -32.63
C ALA A 440 -30.12 0.27 -31.40
N ALA A 441 -31.23 -0.52 -31.34
CA ALA A 441 -31.42 -1.50 -30.26
C ALA A 441 -30.36 -2.64 -30.30
N ALA A 442 -30.07 -3.19 -31.50
CA ALA A 442 -29.09 -4.24 -31.68
C ALA A 442 -27.67 -3.76 -31.31
N LEU A 443 -27.24 -2.58 -31.79
CA LEU A 443 -25.95 -1.98 -31.44
C LEU A 443 -25.85 -1.78 -29.92
N SER A 444 -26.88 -1.19 -29.29
CA SER A 444 -26.91 -0.99 -27.84
C SER A 444 -26.80 -2.32 -27.08
N ALA A 445 -27.51 -3.37 -27.51
CA ALA A 445 -27.46 -4.69 -26.86
C ALA A 445 -26.07 -5.35 -26.98
N ARG A 446 -25.43 -5.29 -28.15
CA ARG A 446 -24.06 -5.81 -28.39
C ARG A 446 -23.05 -5.09 -27.52
N ARG A 447 -23.08 -3.75 -27.46
CA ARG A 447 -22.16 -2.93 -26.63
C ARG A 447 -22.37 -3.23 -25.16
N THR A 448 -23.61 -3.31 -24.68
CA THR A 448 -23.92 -3.68 -23.30
C THR A 448 -23.36 -5.06 -22.92
N LEU A 449 -23.38 -6.01 -23.83
CA LEU A 449 -22.79 -7.33 -23.60
C LEU A 449 -21.26 -7.27 -23.49
N VAL A 450 -20.56 -6.56 -24.39
CA VAL A 450 -19.12 -6.34 -24.33
C VAL A 450 -18.73 -5.68 -22.99
N GLN A 451 -19.40 -4.61 -22.61
CA GLN A 451 -19.16 -3.88 -21.38
C GLN A 451 -19.38 -4.77 -20.15
N LEU A 452 -20.43 -5.60 -20.15
CA LEU A 452 -20.69 -6.52 -19.05
C LEU A 452 -19.57 -7.58 -18.90
N GLN A 453 -19.03 -8.06 -20.01
CA GLN A 453 -17.92 -9.02 -20.00
C GLN A 453 -16.65 -8.43 -19.39
N VAL A 454 -16.32 -7.18 -19.71
CA VAL A 454 -15.19 -6.48 -19.07
C VAL A 454 -15.47 -6.20 -17.61
N ASN A 455 -16.68 -5.77 -17.26
CA ASN A 455 -17.07 -5.58 -15.86
C ASN A 455 -16.90 -6.85 -15.03
N ARG A 456 -17.13 -8.04 -15.60
CA ARG A 456 -16.85 -9.32 -14.94
C ARG A 456 -15.35 -9.54 -14.71
N GLN A 457 -14.52 -9.21 -15.69
CA GLN A 457 -13.06 -9.32 -15.54
C GLN A 457 -12.51 -8.33 -14.50
N THR A 458 -12.94 -7.06 -14.55
CA THR A 458 -12.51 -6.05 -13.58
C THR A 458 -13.02 -6.34 -12.17
N THR A 459 -14.22 -6.92 -12.03
CA THR A 459 -14.74 -7.42 -10.76
C THR A 459 -13.87 -8.57 -10.21
N ALA A 460 -13.42 -9.49 -11.07
CA ALA A 460 -12.50 -10.55 -10.65
C ALA A 460 -11.15 -9.98 -10.18
N ILE A 461 -10.60 -8.96 -10.86
CA ILE A 461 -9.40 -8.23 -10.41
C ILE A 461 -9.64 -7.61 -9.04
N ALA A 462 -10.74 -6.86 -8.88
CA ALA A 462 -11.08 -6.21 -7.62
C ALA A 462 -11.27 -7.23 -6.47
N LEU A 463 -11.85 -8.40 -6.76
CA LEU A 463 -11.99 -9.48 -5.78
C LEU A 463 -10.61 -10.03 -5.38
N ILE A 464 -9.70 -10.28 -6.33
CA ILE A 464 -8.34 -10.72 -6.04
C ILE A 464 -7.59 -9.68 -5.19
N GLN A 465 -7.70 -8.39 -5.52
CA GLN A 465 -7.13 -7.30 -4.73
C GLN A 465 -7.74 -7.25 -3.32
N ALA A 466 -9.07 -7.36 -3.21
CA ALA A 466 -9.78 -7.37 -1.93
C ALA A 466 -9.36 -8.55 -1.03
N MET A 467 -8.93 -9.66 -1.62
CA MET A 467 -8.41 -10.82 -0.90
C MET A 467 -6.89 -10.76 -0.61
N GLY A 468 -6.22 -9.66 -0.97
CA GLY A 468 -4.81 -9.44 -0.69
C GLY A 468 -3.85 -9.95 -1.78
N GLY A 469 -4.34 -10.34 -2.95
CA GLY A 469 -3.55 -10.56 -4.17
C GLY A 469 -2.47 -11.64 -4.11
N GLY A 470 -2.38 -12.43 -3.07
CA GLY A 470 -1.32 -13.42 -2.89
C GLY A 470 -0.22 -13.05 -1.89
N TRP A 471 -0.28 -11.85 -1.27
CA TRP A 471 0.62 -11.48 -0.19
C TRP A 471 0.39 -12.34 1.07
N GLN A 472 1.48 -12.69 1.78
CA GLN A 472 1.44 -13.41 3.06
C GLN A 472 2.27 -12.65 4.10
N ALA A 473 1.71 -12.45 5.30
CA ALA A 473 2.39 -11.79 6.42
C ALA A 473 3.67 -12.48 6.90
N GLY A 474 3.88 -13.74 6.57
CA GLY A 474 5.05 -14.53 6.97
C GLY A 474 6.39 -14.08 6.37
N TRP A 475 6.41 -13.14 5.44
CA TRP A 475 7.65 -12.51 4.97
C TRP A 475 8.28 -11.58 6.00
N MET A 476 7.50 -11.09 6.95
CA MET A 476 8.00 -10.21 8.03
C MET A 476 8.72 -10.99 9.14
N ASP A 477 8.45 -12.29 9.28
CA ASP A 477 9.03 -13.15 10.33
C ASP A 477 10.24 -14.00 9.86
N GLY A 478 10.77 -13.77 8.67
CA GLY A 478 11.90 -14.50 8.09
C GLY A 478 13.23 -14.47 8.88
N ALA A 479 13.23 -13.85 10.06
CA ALA A 479 14.35 -13.87 11.02
C ALA A 479 14.08 -14.71 12.28
N ALA A 480 12.89 -15.29 12.48
CA ALA A 480 12.52 -15.94 13.76
C ALA A 480 12.16 -17.43 13.70
N GLN A 481 12.14 -18.07 12.51
CA GLN A 481 11.87 -19.53 12.43
C GLN A 481 12.97 -20.26 11.66
N ALA A 482 14.20 -20.21 12.17
CA ALA A 482 15.12 -21.34 11.99
C ALA A 482 14.58 -22.51 12.84
N GLN A 483 13.87 -23.43 12.22
CA GLN A 483 13.52 -24.70 12.85
C GLN A 483 14.81 -25.34 13.41
N PRO A 484 14.81 -25.79 14.68
CA PRO A 484 15.92 -26.59 15.18
C PRO A 484 15.96 -27.90 14.37
N ALA A 485 17.09 -28.11 13.69
CA ALA A 485 17.36 -29.35 13.01
C ALA A 485 17.15 -30.54 13.97
N THR A 486 16.18 -31.40 13.68
CA THR A 486 16.04 -32.70 14.33
C THR A 486 17.28 -33.49 14.01
N SER A 487 18.12 -33.68 15.05
CA SER A 487 19.27 -34.60 15.02
C SER A 487 18.76 -36.01 14.79
N PRO A 488 19.31 -36.77 13.82
CA PRO A 488 18.96 -38.20 13.70
C PRO A 488 19.52 -38.97 14.87
N ALA A 489 18.64 -39.67 15.58
CA ALA A 489 19.03 -40.64 16.60
C ALA A 489 19.86 -41.74 15.96
N THR A 490 21.11 -41.84 16.38
CA THR A 490 21.97 -42.97 16.11
C THR A 490 21.50 -44.16 16.95
N ARG A 491 21.29 -45.26 16.27
CA ARG A 491 21.36 -46.59 16.87
C ARG A 491 22.79 -47.06 16.93
#